data_2698509a3f3c74c7930e96d0284e1919
#
_entry.id   2698509a3f3c74c7930e96d0284e1919
#
_cell.length_a   1.000
_cell.length_b   1.000
_cell.length_c   1.000
_cell.angle_alpha   90.00
_cell.angle_beta   90.00
_cell.angle_gamma   90.00
#
_symmetry.space_group_name_H-M   'P 1'
#
loop_
_entity.id
_entity.type
_entity.pdbx_description
1 polymer ?
#
loop_
_entity_poly.entity_id
_entity_poly.type
_entity_poly.pdbx_seq_one_letter_code
_entity_poly.pdbx_strand_id
1 'polypeptide(L)'
;PDEFLDALTKAAKAEKPDAVVLGEVWEDASNKCAYGQHRRYLLGGQLDSVMNYPFRDAILGFLTGANPADMMECIMNILENYPPQTIHILMNHIGTHDTERALTILAGEPFKGRGREWQSSQKLSPEQRERGIKLLKLASLLQYTLPGVPCLYYGDEAGMEGYKDPFNRGTY
;
A
#
# COMPACT_ATOMS: atom_id res chain seq x y z
N PRO A 1 -4.15 -16.44 17.07
CA PRO A 1 -4.55 -15.79 15.83
C PRO A 1 -5.81 -14.98 16.02
N ASP A 2 -7.05 -15.44 15.74
CA ASP A 2 -8.25 -14.60 15.87
C ASP A 2 -8.52 -14.15 17.29
N GLU A 3 -8.45 -15.05 18.25
CA GLU A 3 -8.62 -14.75 19.68
C GLU A 3 -7.62 -13.68 20.18
N PHE A 4 -6.40 -13.67 19.64
CA PHE A 4 -5.42 -12.63 19.97
C PHE A 4 -5.85 -11.27 19.41
N LEU A 5 -6.32 -11.20 18.16
CA LEU A 5 -6.79 -9.97 17.56
C LEU A 5 -8.06 -9.45 18.26
N ASP A 6 -8.99 -10.35 18.61
CA ASP A 6 -10.16 -10.01 19.40
C ASP A 6 -9.76 -9.36 20.75
N ALA A 7 -8.80 -9.98 21.46
CA ALA A 7 -8.30 -9.47 22.74
C ALA A 7 -7.55 -8.14 22.59
N LEU A 8 -6.72 -8.01 21.56
CA LEU A 8 -5.97 -6.78 21.24
C LEU A 8 -6.92 -5.60 21.00
N THR A 9 -7.89 -5.80 20.11
CA THR A 9 -8.85 -4.74 19.76
C THR A 9 -9.73 -4.38 20.94
N LYS A 10 -10.19 -5.35 21.71
CA LYS A 10 -10.94 -5.11 22.94
C LYS A 10 -10.13 -4.29 23.94
N ALA A 11 -8.85 -4.60 24.13
CA ALA A 11 -7.98 -3.86 25.05
C ALA A 11 -7.75 -2.42 24.56
N ALA A 12 -7.42 -2.25 23.26
CA ALA A 12 -7.20 -0.93 22.70
C ALA A 12 -8.43 -0.02 22.82
N LYS A 13 -9.61 -0.56 22.51
CA LYS A 13 -10.89 0.20 22.61
C LYS A 13 -11.39 0.39 24.03
N ALA A 14 -10.94 -0.41 24.99
CA ALA A 14 -11.22 -0.16 26.42
C ALA A 14 -10.46 1.06 26.94
N GLU A 15 -9.23 1.29 26.46
CA GLU A 15 -8.45 2.48 26.80
C GLU A 15 -8.93 3.72 26.04
N LYS A 16 -9.22 3.57 24.75
CA LYS A 16 -9.69 4.65 23.89
C LYS A 16 -10.76 4.10 22.92
N PRO A 17 -12.06 4.40 23.17
CA PRO A 17 -13.16 3.82 22.37
C PRO A 17 -13.10 4.13 20.87
N ASP A 18 -12.50 5.26 20.49
CA ASP A 18 -12.29 5.70 19.10
C ASP A 18 -10.91 5.32 18.53
N ALA A 19 -10.13 4.46 19.24
CA ALA A 19 -8.87 3.94 18.71
C ALA A 19 -9.11 3.16 17.42
N VAL A 20 -8.27 3.40 16.41
CA VAL A 20 -8.28 2.66 15.14
C VAL A 20 -7.27 1.52 15.23
N VAL A 21 -7.74 0.31 14.98
CA VAL A 21 -6.89 -0.89 14.85
C VAL A 21 -6.73 -1.21 13.37
N LEU A 22 -5.56 -0.89 12.85
CA LEU A 22 -5.21 -1.07 11.45
C LEU A 22 -4.34 -2.32 11.25
N GLY A 23 -4.69 -3.15 10.27
CA GLY A 23 -3.93 -4.35 9.94
C GLY A 23 -3.06 -4.19 8.70
N GLU A 24 -1.95 -4.93 8.67
CA GLU A 24 -1.15 -5.09 7.46
C GLU A 24 -1.58 -6.39 6.75
N VAL A 25 -2.32 -6.24 5.66
CA VAL A 25 -2.76 -7.34 4.78
C VAL A 25 -2.46 -6.94 3.34
N TRP A 26 -1.64 -7.74 2.66
CA TRP A 26 -1.12 -7.40 1.34
C TRP A 26 -2.10 -7.67 0.20
N GLU A 27 -3.06 -8.55 0.42
CA GLU A 27 -4.13 -8.91 -0.52
C GLU A 27 -5.50 -8.41 -0.03
N ASP A 28 -6.57 -8.80 -0.74
CA ASP A 28 -7.95 -8.57 -0.28
C ASP A 28 -8.17 -9.21 1.11
N ALA A 29 -8.35 -8.36 2.12
CA ALA A 29 -8.52 -8.77 3.52
C ALA A 29 -9.88 -9.42 3.80
N SER A 30 -10.88 -9.23 2.93
CA SER A 30 -12.21 -9.84 3.08
C SER A 30 -12.21 -11.34 2.80
N ASN A 31 -11.30 -11.79 1.92
CA ASN A 31 -11.20 -13.19 1.46
C ASN A 31 -9.96 -13.92 1.97
N LYS A 32 -9.26 -13.35 2.95
CA LYS A 32 -8.03 -13.95 3.48
C LYS A 32 -8.31 -15.30 4.15
N CYS A 33 -7.66 -16.35 3.63
CA CYS A 33 -7.56 -17.64 4.28
C CYS A 33 -6.13 -17.85 4.82
N ALA A 34 -6.02 -18.21 6.09
CA ALA A 34 -4.74 -18.53 6.71
C ALA A 34 -4.95 -19.62 7.75
N TYR A 35 -3.98 -20.55 7.85
CA TYR A 35 -4.03 -21.69 8.76
C TYR A 35 -5.29 -22.56 8.61
N GLY A 36 -5.79 -22.71 7.36
CA GLY A 36 -6.97 -23.49 7.04
C GLY A 36 -8.31 -22.87 7.44
N GLN A 37 -8.31 -21.58 7.81
CA GLN A 37 -9.52 -20.85 8.21
C GLN A 37 -9.65 -19.53 7.45
N HIS A 38 -10.89 -19.17 7.11
CA HIS A 38 -11.22 -17.85 6.61
C HIS A 38 -11.09 -16.83 7.75
N ARG A 39 -10.33 -15.77 7.52
CA ARG A 39 -10.06 -14.76 8.55
C ARG A 39 -11.23 -13.78 8.70
N ARG A 40 -11.48 -13.33 9.94
CA ARG A 40 -12.59 -12.45 10.29
C ARG A 40 -12.16 -10.99 10.44
N TYR A 41 -11.12 -10.58 9.73
CA TYR A 41 -10.46 -9.29 9.93
C TYR A 41 -11.43 -8.09 9.93
N LEU A 42 -12.35 -8.04 8.98
CA LEU A 42 -13.26 -6.91 8.74
C LEU A 42 -14.71 -7.16 9.16
N LEU A 43 -14.99 -8.25 9.88
CA LEU A 43 -16.34 -8.60 10.34
C LEU A 43 -16.74 -7.96 11.67
N GLY A 44 -15.96 -7.01 12.17
CA GLY A 44 -16.12 -6.40 13.48
C GLY A 44 -15.36 -7.15 14.59
N GLY A 45 -14.84 -6.42 15.56
CA GLY A 45 -14.13 -6.96 16.70
C GLY A 45 -12.64 -7.24 16.51
N GLN A 46 -12.11 -7.18 15.28
CA GLN A 46 -10.67 -7.35 15.01
C GLN A 46 -10.05 -6.09 14.44
N LEU A 47 -10.13 -5.87 13.13
CA LEU A 47 -9.55 -4.69 12.50
C LEU A 47 -10.65 -3.70 12.11
N ASP A 48 -10.38 -2.43 12.31
CA ASP A 48 -11.24 -1.37 11.78
C ASP A 48 -10.97 -1.15 10.28
N SER A 49 -9.70 -1.28 9.88
CA SER A 49 -9.27 -1.17 8.49
C SER A 49 -7.91 -1.83 8.25
N VAL A 50 -7.41 -1.72 7.03
CA VAL A 50 -6.14 -2.31 6.59
C VAL A 50 -5.32 -1.34 5.74
N MET A 51 -4.02 -1.60 5.62
CA MET A 51 -3.16 -1.01 4.61
C MET A 51 -3.63 -1.46 3.23
N ASN A 52 -3.87 -0.50 2.33
CA ASN A 52 -4.48 -0.79 1.02
C ASN A 52 -3.43 -1.09 -0.05
N TYR A 53 -2.72 -2.20 0.09
CA TYR A 53 -1.79 -2.70 -0.92
C TYR A 53 -2.45 -2.97 -2.28
N PRO A 54 -3.69 -3.50 -2.35
CA PRO A 54 -4.37 -3.68 -3.63
C PRO A 54 -4.46 -2.39 -4.46
N PHE A 55 -4.86 -1.25 -3.87
CA PHE A 55 -4.91 0.02 -4.61
C PHE A 55 -3.52 0.51 -5.01
N ARG A 56 -2.53 0.35 -4.13
CA ARG A 56 -1.14 0.67 -4.45
C ARG A 56 -0.69 -0.05 -5.71
N ASP A 57 -0.87 -1.35 -5.75
CA ASP A 57 -0.39 -2.19 -6.86
C ASP A 57 -1.17 -1.91 -8.14
N ALA A 58 -2.48 -1.66 -8.03
CA ALA A 58 -3.33 -1.26 -9.15
C ALA A 58 -2.91 0.10 -9.74
N ILE A 59 -2.66 1.12 -8.89
CA ILE A 59 -2.22 2.45 -9.31
C ILE A 59 -0.85 2.38 -9.99
N LEU A 60 0.12 1.76 -9.34
CA LEU A 60 1.48 1.67 -9.89
C LEU A 60 1.53 0.81 -11.15
N GLY A 61 0.79 -0.29 -11.17
CA GLY A 61 0.65 -1.15 -12.35
C GLY A 61 0.05 -0.39 -13.53
N PHE A 62 -1.06 0.31 -13.35
CA PHE A 62 -1.68 1.15 -14.38
C PHE A 62 -0.71 2.18 -14.95
N LEU A 63 0.00 2.91 -14.10
CA LEU A 63 0.94 3.95 -14.53
C LEU A 63 2.21 3.40 -15.19
N THR A 64 2.50 2.12 -15.00
CA THR A 64 3.61 1.42 -15.67
C THR A 64 3.19 0.60 -16.88
N GLY A 65 1.91 0.68 -17.28
CA GLY A 65 1.42 0.14 -18.55
C GLY A 65 0.56 -1.12 -18.42
N ALA A 66 0.10 -1.50 -17.23
CA ALA A 66 -0.92 -2.55 -17.08
C ALA A 66 -2.27 -2.10 -17.65
N ASN A 67 -3.14 -3.07 -17.94
CA ASN A 67 -4.44 -2.78 -18.51
C ASN A 67 -5.29 -1.93 -17.54
N PRO A 68 -5.88 -0.81 -17.99
CA PRO A 68 -6.78 0.00 -17.16
C PRO A 68 -7.96 -0.78 -16.56
N ALA A 69 -8.42 -1.83 -17.23
CA ALA A 69 -9.49 -2.69 -16.74
C ALA A 69 -9.09 -3.42 -15.45
N ASP A 70 -7.84 -3.85 -15.32
CA ASP A 70 -7.34 -4.55 -14.14
C ASP A 70 -7.34 -3.62 -12.90
N MET A 71 -7.00 -2.34 -13.10
CA MET A 71 -7.08 -1.32 -12.04
C MET A 71 -8.53 -1.10 -11.62
N MET A 72 -9.45 -0.96 -12.57
CA MET A 72 -10.87 -0.75 -12.27
C MET A 72 -11.46 -1.95 -11.56
N GLU A 73 -11.17 -3.16 -12.01
CA GLU A 73 -11.62 -4.40 -11.36
C GLU A 73 -11.12 -4.49 -9.92
N CYS A 74 -9.85 -4.22 -9.68
CA CYS A 74 -9.27 -4.20 -8.33
C CYS A 74 -10.00 -3.20 -7.41
N ILE A 75 -10.22 -1.97 -7.89
CA ILE A 75 -10.91 -0.92 -7.11
C ILE A 75 -12.34 -1.35 -6.80
N MET A 76 -13.09 -1.82 -7.81
CA MET A 76 -14.48 -2.23 -7.64
C MET A 76 -14.61 -3.42 -6.69
N ASN A 77 -13.73 -4.42 -6.81
CA ASN A 77 -13.73 -5.58 -5.91
C ASN A 77 -13.54 -5.17 -4.44
N ILE A 78 -12.60 -4.26 -4.15
CA ILE A 78 -12.40 -3.77 -2.78
C ILE A 78 -13.63 -2.99 -2.29
N LEU A 79 -14.21 -2.13 -3.13
CA LEU A 79 -15.39 -1.33 -2.77
C LEU A 79 -16.64 -2.17 -2.57
N GLU A 80 -16.77 -3.30 -3.27
CA GLU A 80 -17.88 -4.23 -3.12
C GLU A 80 -17.70 -5.18 -1.92
N ASN A 81 -16.47 -5.61 -1.64
CA ASN A 81 -16.18 -6.62 -0.63
C ASN A 81 -16.02 -6.05 0.78
N TYR A 82 -15.60 -4.78 0.91
CA TYR A 82 -15.30 -4.21 2.23
C TYR A 82 -16.51 -3.49 2.82
N PRO A 83 -16.69 -3.56 4.14
CA PRO A 83 -17.70 -2.76 4.83
C PRO A 83 -17.47 -1.25 4.59
N PRO A 84 -18.53 -0.43 4.40
CA PRO A 84 -18.38 1.00 4.14
C PRO A 84 -17.54 1.74 5.18
N GLN A 85 -17.66 1.40 6.47
CA GLN A 85 -16.86 1.99 7.53
C GLN A 85 -15.36 1.69 7.39
N THR A 86 -15.00 0.50 6.89
CA THR A 86 -13.61 0.12 6.58
C THR A 86 -13.08 0.91 5.39
N ILE A 87 -13.90 1.06 4.33
CA ILE A 87 -13.53 1.82 3.12
C ILE A 87 -13.19 3.27 3.47
N HIS A 88 -13.94 3.91 4.35
CA HIS A 88 -13.72 5.32 4.74
C HIS A 88 -12.36 5.56 5.41
N ILE A 89 -11.79 4.54 6.03
CA ILE A 89 -10.50 4.62 6.73
C ILE A 89 -9.45 3.65 6.17
N LEU A 90 -9.61 3.20 4.90
CA LEU A 90 -8.56 2.46 4.20
C LEU A 90 -7.28 3.30 4.15
N MET A 91 -6.15 2.72 4.55
CA MET A 91 -4.87 3.41 4.48
C MET A 91 -4.31 3.34 3.06
N ASN A 92 -4.65 4.34 2.24
CA ASN A 92 -4.16 4.44 0.87
C ASN A 92 -2.71 4.93 0.85
N HIS A 93 -1.81 4.11 0.36
CA HIS A 93 -0.39 4.44 0.23
C HIS A 93 0.12 4.02 -1.16
N ILE A 94 1.21 4.62 -1.63
CA ILE A 94 1.92 4.25 -2.86
C ILE A 94 3.36 3.80 -2.58
N GLY A 95 3.88 4.14 -1.41
CA GLY A 95 5.18 3.70 -0.90
C GLY A 95 5.07 3.24 0.55
N THR A 96 5.91 2.29 0.95
CA THR A 96 6.05 1.81 2.33
C THR A 96 7.51 1.44 2.62
N HIS A 97 7.77 1.16 3.90
CA HIS A 97 9.08 0.68 4.35
C HIS A 97 9.45 -0.73 3.83
N ASP A 98 8.51 -1.50 3.32
CA ASP A 98 8.71 -2.87 2.84
C ASP A 98 8.72 -3.01 1.31
N THR A 99 8.50 -1.89 0.61
CA THR A 99 8.45 -1.88 -0.86
C THR A 99 9.50 -0.95 -1.45
N GLU A 100 9.80 -1.08 -2.73
CA GLU A 100 10.59 -0.08 -3.45
C GLU A 100 9.89 1.28 -3.39
N ARG A 101 10.65 2.36 -3.43
CA ARG A 101 10.12 3.72 -3.55
C ARG A 101 9.24 3.85 -4.78
N ALA A 102 8.11 4.53 -4.67
CA ALA A 102 7.16 4.71 -5.78
C ALA A 102 7.83 5.30 -7.02
N LEU A 103 8.70 6.31 -6.84
CA LEU A 103 9.46 6.90 -7.96
C LEU A 103 10.34 5.86 -8.68
N THR A 104 10.97 4.96 -7.93
CA THR A 104 11.81 3.90 -8.50
C THR A 104 10.99 2.89 -9.30
N ILE A 105 9.81 2.50 -8.81
CA ILE A 105 8.89 1.62 -9.54
C ILE A 105 8.42 2.27 -10.84
N LEU A 106 8.06 3.55 -10.79
CA LEU A 106 7.48 4.28 -11.92
C LEU A 106 8.49 4.61 -13.03
N ALA A 107 9.77 4.72 -12.72
CA ALA A 107 10.77 5.21 -13.67
C ALA A 107 12.06 4.40 -13.76
N GLY A 108 12.37 3.60 -12.76
CA GLY A 108 13.60 2.80 -12.71
C GLY A 108 13.49 1.49 -13.47
N GLU A 109 14.59 0.78 -13.51
CA GLU A 109 14.64 -0.58 -14.03
C GLU A 109 13.88 -1.53 -13.08
N PRO A 110 13.05 -2.44 -13.59
CA PRO A 110 12.35 -3.40 -12.75
C PRO A 110 13.31 -4.23 -11.88
N PHE A 111 12.97 -4.41 -10.61
CA PHE A 111 13.82 -5.13 -9.64
C PHE A 111 14.17 -6.57 -10.07
N LYS A 112 13.19 -7.35 -10.53
CA LYS A 112 13.35 -8.74 -11.05
C LYS A 112 14.19 -9.67 -10.15
N GLY A 113 14.15 -9.48 -8.83
CA GLY A 113 14.87 -10.32 -7.89
C GLY A 113 16.41 -10.13 -7.86
N ARG A 114 16.92 -9.03 -8.41
CA ARG A 114 18.37 -8.74 -8.46
C ARG A 114 18.95 -8.49 -7.07
N GLY A 115 20.25 -8.83 -6.90
CA GLY A 115 20.93 -8.78 -5.60
C GLY A 115 21.13 -7.36 -5.06
N ARG A 116 21.60 -7.27 -3.81
CA ARG A 116 21.80 -5.99 -3.10
C ARG A 116 22.82 -5.09 -3.77
N GLU A 117 23.89 -5.65 -4.32
CA GLU A 117 24.93 -4.90 -5.03
C GLU A 117 24.35 -4.15 -6.23
N TRP A 118 23.53 -4.83 -7.05
CA TRP A 118 22.84 -4.19 -8.13
C TRP A 118 21.89 -3.10 -7.65
N GLN A 119 21.07 -3.36 -6.62
CA GLN A 119 20.15 -2.38 -6.08
C GLN A 119 20.84 -1.10 -5.57
N SER A 120 21.98 -1.25 -4.89
CA SER A 120 22.76 -0.13 -4.34
C SER A 120 23.41 0.75 -5.42
N SER A 121 23.70 0.15 -6.58
CA SER A 121 24.35 0.85 -7.70
C SER A 121 23.36 1.61 -8.60
N GLN A 122 22.06 1.36 -8.47
CA GLN A 122 21.08 1.97 -9.34
C GLN A 122 20.76 3.41 -8.93
N LYS A 123 20.68 4.26 -9.94
CA LYS A 123 20.19 5.65 -9.84
C LYS A 123 19.40 5.96 -11.09
N LEU A 124 18.35 6.76 -10.94
CA LEU A 124 17.58 7.25 -12.06
C LEU A 124 18.40 8.25 -12.89
N SER A 125 18.36 8.12 -14.22
CA SER A 125 18.88 9.18 -15.09
C SER A 125 18.03 10.45 -14.94
N PRO A 126 18.54 11.62 -15.34
CA PRO A 126 17.73 12.85 -15.36
C PRO A 126 16.41 12.69 -16.10
N GLU A 127 16.41 12.01 -17.25
CA GLU A 127 15.23 11.78 -18.08
C GLU A 127 14.23 10.81 -17.40
N GLN A 128 14.74 9.73 -16.80
CA GLN A 128 13.94 8.81 -16.01
C GLN A 128 13.29 9.52 -14.83
N ARG A 129 14.07 10.36 -14.13
CA ARG A 129 13.58 11.12 -12.98
C ARG A 129 12.49 12.13 -13.40
N GLU A 130 12.69 12.89 -14.47
CA GLU A 130 11.69 13.83 -14.97
C GLU A 130 10.37 13.13 -15.33
N ARG A 131 10.44 12.02 -16.07
CA ARG A 131 9.29 11.20 -16.40
C ARG A 131 8.65 10.63 -15.12
N GLY A 132 9.45 10.11 -14.22
CA GLY A 132 9.00 9.49 -12.97
C GLY A 132 8.26 10.48 -12.06
N ILE A 133 8.72 11.71 -11.95
CA ILE A 133 8.04 12.77 -11.19
C ILE A 133 6.64 13.06 -11.76
N LYS A 134 6.48 13.08 -13.08
CA LYS A 134 5.17 13.25 -13.71
C LYS A 134 4.23 12.10 -13.34
N LEU A 135 4.71 10.86 -13.39
CA LEU A 135 3.94 9.68 -13.01
C LEU A 135 3.65 9.63 -11.50
N LEU A 136 4.62 10.03 -10.66
CA LEU A 136 4.44 10.10 -9.20
C LEU A 136 3.34 11.09 -8.82
N LYS A 137 3.25 12.23 -9.49
CA LYS A 137 2.14 13.20 -9.30
C LYS A 137 0.79 12.60 -9.68
N LEU A 138 0.72 11.80 -10.75
CA LEU A 138 -0.51 11.10 -11.12
C LEU A 138 -0.85 10.00 -10.11
N ALA A 139 0.14 9.25 -9.62
CA ALA A 139 -0.05 8.25 -8.57
C ALA A 139 -0.60 8.90 -7.28
N SER A 140 -0.02 10.05 -6.89
CA SER A 140 -0.50 10.81 -5.74
C SER A 140 -1.92 11.34 -5.95
N LEU A 141 -2.26 11.82 -7.15
CA LEU A 141 -3.62 12.23 -7.47
C LEU A 141 -4.62 11.08 -7.22
N LEU A 142 -4.33 9.90 -7.72
CA LEU A 142 -5.17 8.71 -7.51
C LEU A 142 -5.22 8.32 -6.03
N GLN A 143 -4.07 8.30 -5.33
CA GLN A 143 -3.99 8.01 -3.89
C GLN A 143 -4.89 8.93 -3.05
N TYR A 144 -4.95 10.21 -3.39
CA TYR A 144 -5.68 11.22 -2.63
C TYR A 144 -7.16 11.37 -3.03
N THR A 145 -7.56 10.84 -4.18
CA THR A 145 -8.94 10.95 -4.70
C THR A 145 -9.74 9.68 -4.62
N LEU A 146 -9.09 8.52 -4.53
CA LEU A 146 -9.78 7.26 -4.30
C LEU A 146 -10.30 7.16 -2.86
N PRO A 147 -11.40 6.40 -2.61
CA PRO A 147 -11.93 6.22 -1.27
C PRO A 147 -10.90 5.69 -0.28
N GLY A 148 -10.86 6.29 0.91
CA GLY A 148 -9.90 5.97 1.98
C GLY A 148 -9.15 7.21 2.47
N VAL A 149 -8.12 6.99 3.26
CA VAL A 149 -7.28 8.04 3.86
C VAL A 149 -5.87 7.95 3.25
N PRO A 150 -5.38 8.99 2.56
CA PRO A 150 -4.04 8.97 2.00
C PRO A 150 -3.00 8.95 3.12
N CYS A 151 -2.03 8.04 3.00
CA CYS A 151 -0.89 7.92 3.88
C CYS A 151 0.40 8.08 3.08
N LEU A 152 1.13 9.14 3.36
CA LEU A 152 2.38 9.46 2.68
C LEU A 152 3.54 8.72 3.37
N TYR A 153 4.30 7.94 2.60
CA TYR A 153 5.59 7.44 3.07
C TYR A 153 6.63 8.56 2.93
N TYR A 154 7.34 8.87 4.01
CA TYR A 154 8.28 9.99 4.05
C TYR A 154 9.24 9.98 2.86
N GLY A 155 9.49 11.14 2.30
CA GLY A 155 10.40 11.32 1.15
C GLY A 155 9.76 11.06 -0.22
N ASP A 156 8.58 10.47 -0.32
CA ASP A 156 7.88 10.34 -1.60
C ASP A 156 7.49 11.72 -2.15
N GLU A 157 7.14 12.67 -1.27
CA GLU A 157 6.87 14.07 -1.60
C GLU A 157 8.08 14.82 -2.18
N ALA A 158 9.28 14.37 -1.80
CA ALA A 158 10.55 14.91 -2.34
C ALA A 158 11.06 14.12 -3.54
N GLY A 159 10.36 13.05 -3.92
CA GLY A 159 10.80 12.16 -5.00
C GLY A 159 12.06 11.40 -4.65
N MET A 160 12.14 10.86 -3.45
CA MET A 160 13.22 9.94 -3.09
C MET A 160 13.13 8.66 -3.90
N GLU A 161 14.28 8.13 -4.27
CA GLU A 161 14.42 6.86 -4.99
C GLU A 161 15.11 5.81 -4.10
N GLY A 162 14.84 4.54 -4.37
CA GLY A 162 15.44 3.40 -3.68
C GLY A 162 14.69 2.11 -3.96
N TYR A 163 15.45 1.04 -4.10
CA TYR A 163 14.90 -0.31 -4.20
C TYR A 163 14.50 -0.83 -2.82
N LYS A 164 14.38 -2.14 -2.63
CA LYS A 164 13.94 -2.74 -1.37
C LYS A 164 14.88 -2.44 -0.21
N ASP A 165 14.40 -2.70 0.99
CA ASP A 165 15.16 -2.54 2.22
C ASP A 165 16.62 -3.06 2.10
N PRO A 166 17.61 -2.25 2.48
CA PRO A 166 17.54 -0.96 3.19
C PRO A 166 17.48 0.28 2.28
N PHE A 167 17.49 0.14 0.96
CA PHE A 167 17.65 1.24 0.00
C PHE A 167 16.44 2.17 -0.09
N ASN A 168 15.24 1.67 0.25
CA ASN A 168 14.01 2.47 0.37
C ASN A 168 13.92 3.30 1.67
N ARG A 169 14.83 3.06 2.63
CA ARG A 169 14.84 3.70 3.97
C ARG A 169 15.95 4.74 4.13
N GLY A 170 16.38 5.34 3.03
CA GLY A 170 17.37 6.43 3.08
C GLY A 170 16.89 7.59 3.94
N THR A 171 17.83 8.34 4.51
CA THR A 171 17.53 9.58 5.24
C THR A 171 17.13 10.69 4.28
N TYR A 172 16.27 11.57 4.76
CA TYR A 172 15.78 12.75 4.05
C TYR A 172 16.78 13.91 4.15
#